data_93524fb2528ed30b795b4ea53ff0925e
#
_entry.id   93524fb2528ed30b795b4ea53ff0925e
#
_cell.length_a   1.000
_cell.length_b   1.000
_cell.length_c   1.000
_cell.angle_alpha   90.00
_cell.angle_beta   90.00
_cell.angle_gamma   90.00
#
_symmetry.space_group_name_H-M   'P 1'
#
loop_
_entity.id
_entity.type
_entity.pdbx_description
1 polymer ?
#
loop_
_entity_poly.entity_id
_entity_poly.type
_entity_poly.pdbx_seq_one_letter_code
_entity_poly.pdbx_strand_id
1 'polypeptide(L)'
;MRLGGIEAGGTKVVCGVGEIIGDEVRILDRAVFPTERSEITIPRLVSYFKDKNVEALGIASFGPVDLRKDSPTYGYVRLTPKEGWENTDFLSPFVKEFSIPVVFDTDVNGAVLGEALHGGARHCSSAIYITVGTGIGVGIFVNGGVVHGLLHPEAGHLRVERHPLERYRGCCRFHCDEKGNSVCMEGLACGPAISERWGRSGKELSGNQDVWEMEAYYLASGISDLILTLSPEKIIIGGGVMHQPSLLPLIRKKVQENLGGYIQNEALDKSIDEYIISPELGDNAGLIGAFELAKQSREH
;
A
#
# COMPACT_ATOMS: atom_id res chain seq x y z
N MET A 1 4.15 -22.07 -14.47
CA MET A 1 2.75 -21.81 -14.10
C MET A 1 2.43 -20.36 -14.48
N ARG A 2 1.35 -20.17 -15.23
CA ARG A 2 0.91 -18.83 -15.67
C ARG A 2 -0.04 -18.24 -14.64
N LEU A 3 0.36 -17.13 -14.04
CA LEU A 3 -0.36 -16.46 -12.96
C LEU A 3 -1.03 -15.20 -13.47
N GLY A 4 -2.26 -14.95 -13.03
CA GLY A 4 -2.93 -13.68 -13.18
C GLY A 4 -2.75 -12.83 -11.93
N GLY A 5 -2.60 -11.52 -12.10
CA GLY A 5 -2.52 -10.57 -11.01
C GLY A 5 -3.36 -9.32 -11.28
N ILE A 6 -4.03 -8.84 -10.26
CA ILE A 6 -4.74 -7.56 -10.25
C ILE A 6 -4.22 -6.75 -9.06
N GLU A 7 -3.67 -5.59 -9.34
CA GLU A 7 -3.40 -4.55 -8.35
C GLU A 7 -4.41 -3.43 -8.55
N ALA A 8 -5.39 -3.36 -7.68
CA ALA A 8 -6.44 -2.35 -7.74
C ALA A 8 -6.14 -1.22 -6.77
N GLY A 9 -5.71 -0.08 -7.28
CA GLY A 9 -5.57 1.17 -6.54
C GLY A 9 -6.77 2.09 -6.70
N GLY A 10 -6.85 3.13 -5.88
CA GLY A 10 -7.98 4.08 -5.91
C GLY A 10 -8.13 4.89 -7.21
N THR A 11 -7.08 4.97 -8.04
CA THR A 11 -7.07 5.77 -9.28
C THR A 11 -6.89 4.92 -10.53
N LYS A 12 -6.06 3.89 -10.46
CA LYS A 12 -5.77 2.95 -11.55
C LYS A 12 -5.81 1.52 -11.06
N VAL A 13 -6.16 0.59 -11.94
CA VAL A 13 -6.03 -0.85 -11.75
C VAL A 13 -4.99 -1.37 -12.72
N VAL A 14 -4.02 -2.10 -12.24
CA VAL A 14 -3.02 -2.81 -13.04
C VAL A 14 -3.40 -4.28 -13.10
N CYS A 15 -3.57 -4.82 -14.30
CA CYS A 15 -3.73 -6.24 -14.54
C CYS A 15 -2.47 -6.78 -15.20
N GLY A 16 -2.10 -8.00 -14.88
CA GLY A 16 -0.97 -8.65 -15.53
C GLY A 16 -1.10 -10.16 -15.60
N VAL A 17 -0.33 -10.72 -16.49
CA VAL A 17 -0.06 -12.15 -16.58
C VAL A 17 1.43 -12.33 -16.41
N GLY A 18 1.82 -13.24 -15.55
CA GLY A 18 3.23 -13.49 -15.26
C GLY A 18 3.54 -14.94 -14.93
N GLU A 19 4.82 -15.19 -14.75
CA GLU A 19 5.36 -16.47 -14.30
C GLU A 19 6.39 -16.22 -13.21
N ILE A 20 6.42 -17.13 -12.23
CA ILE A 20 7.45 -17.15 -11.18
C ILE A 20 8.21 -18.47 -11.35
N ILE A 21 9.52 -18.37 -11.59
CA ILE A 21 10.43 -19.49 -11.80
C ILE A 21 11.61 -19.34 -10.84
N GLY A 22 11.58 -20.12 -9.74
CA GLY A 22 12.50 -19.86 -8.62
C GLY A 22 12.27 -18.45 -8.07
N ASP A 23 13.33 -17.64 -8.02
CA ASP A 23 13.27 -16.25 -7.53
C ASP A 23 12.95 -15.24 -8.66
N GLU A 24 12.93 -15.67 -9.91
CA GLU A 24 12.72 -14.78 -11.05
C GLU A 24 11.22 -14.61 -11.35
N VAL A 25 10.78 -13.35 -11.43
CA VAL A 25 9.44 -12.97 -11.86
C VAL A 25 9.48 -12.44 -13.28
N ARG A 26 8.66 -13.00 -14.17
CA ARG A 26 8.49 -12.52 -15.55
C ARG A 26 7.08 -12.03 -15.79
N ILE A 27 6.93 -10.74 -16.07
CA ILE A 27 5.66 -10.18 -16.51
C ILE A 27 5.54 -10.42 -18.01
N LEU A 28 4.58 -11.25 -18.42
CA LEU A 28 4.35 -11.64 -19.82
C LEU A 28 3.41 -10.68 -20.54
N ASP A 29 2.44 -10.14 -19.80
CA ASP A 29 1.46 -9.17 -20.31
C ASP A 29 1.05 -8.22 -19.17
N ARG A 30 0.75 -6.98 -19.52
CA ARG A 30 0.37 -5.95 -18.55
C ARG A 30 -0.55 -4.92 -19.19
N ALA A 31 -1.65 -4.61 -18.50
CA ALA A 31 -2.58 -3.56 -18.88
C ALA A 31 -2.89 -2.66 -17.68
N VAL A 32 -3.20 -1.40 -17.95
CA VAL A 32 -3.61 -0.43 -16.94
C VAL A 32 -4.98 0.12 -17.31
N PHE A 33 -5.88 0.10 -16.36
CA PHE A 33 -7.24 0.62 -16.50
C PHE A 33 -7.49 1.73 -15.47
N PRO A 34 -8.27 2.77 -15.78
CA PRO A 34 -8.72 3.71 -14.78
C PRO A 34 -9.64 2.99 -13.77
N THR A 35 -9.55 3.35 -12.49
CA THR A 35 -10.52 2.90 -11.49
C THR A 35 -11.77 3.77 -11.60
N GLU A 36 -12.72 3.33 -12.41
CA GLU A 36 -14.05 3.92 -12.52
C GLU A 36 -15.00 3.28 -11.48
N ARG A 37 -16.31 3.47 -11.61
CA ARG A 37 -17.29 2.75 -10.79
C ARG A 37 -17.14 1.23 -10.97
N SER A 38 -17.46 0.47 -9.95
CA SER A 38 -17.27 -0.99 -9.93
C SER A 38 -17.99 -1.70 -11.06
N GLU A 39 -19.21 -1.24 -11.41
CA GLU A 39 -20.04 -1.80 -12.48
C GLU A 39 -19.38 -1.68 -13.88
N ILE A 40 -18.41 -0.78 -14.03
CA ILE A 40 -17.65 -0.59 -15.27
C ILE A 40 -16.29 -1.30 -15.16
N THR A 41 -15.62 -1.13 -14.02
CA THR A 41 -14.26 -1.62 -13.82
C THR A 41 -14.23 -3.15 -13.78
N ILE A 42 -15.04 -3.78 -12.93
CA ILE A 42 -14.99 -5.24 -12.71
C ILE A 42 -15.21 -6.03 -14.00
N PRO A 43 -16.26 -5.76 -14.82
CA PRO A 43 -16.44 -6.48 -16.09
C PRO A 43 -15.27 -6.31 -17.06
N ARG A 44 -14.62 -5.14 -17.08
CA ARG A 44 -13.44 -4.88 -17.92
C ARG A 44 -12.26 -5.74 -17.48
N LEU A 45 -12.02 -5.86 -16.16
CA LEU A 45 -10.95 -6.69 -15.61
C LEU A 45 -11.21 -8.18 -15.87
N VAL A 46 -12.44 -8.66 -15.69
CA VAL A 46 -12.84 -10.03 -16.04
C VAL A 46 -12.59 -10.31 -17.52
N SER A 47 -13.00 -9.37 -18.40
CA SER A 47 -12.77 -9.50 -19.84
C SER A 47 -11.29 -9.60 -20.21
N TYR A 48 -10.41 -8.88 -19.51
CA TYR A 48 -8.97 -8.92 -19.74
C TYR A 48 -8.39 -10.34 -19.58
N PHE A 49 -8.88 -11.14 -18.62
CA PHE A 49 -8.34 -12.47 -18.32
C PHE A 49 -8.95 -13.61 -19.14
N LYS A 50 -10.08 -13.40 -19.86
CA LYS A 50 -10.81 -14.47 -20.57
C LYS A 50 -9.93 -15.34 -21.49
N ASP A 51 -9.01 -14.71 -22.22
CA ASP A 51 -8.17 -15.41 -23.21
C ASP A 51 -6.70 -15.55 -22.74
N LYS A 52 -6.42 -15.34 -21.45
CA LYS A 52 -5.04 -15.33 -20.93
C LYS A 52 -4.54 -16.69 -20.45
N ASN A 53 -5.42 -17.68 -20.31
CA ASN A 53 -5.07 -19.05 -19.85
C ASN A 53 -4.25 -19.05 -18.55
N VAL A 54 -4.68 -18.22 -17.58
CA VAL A 54 -4.06 -18.19 -16.24
C VAL A 54 -4.53 -19.38 -15.42
N GLU A 55 -3.66 -19.94 -14.59
CA GLU A 55 -3.90 -21.12 -13.77
C GLU A 55 -4.34 -20.76 -12.34
N ALA A 56 -4.06 -19.54 -11.90
CA ALA A 56 -4.52 -18.95 -10.65
C ALA A 56 -4.54 -17.43 -10.78
N LEU A 57 -5.34 -16.74 -9.97
CA LEU A 57 -5.51 -15.28 -9.99
C LEU A 57 -5.39 -14.71 -8.58
N GLY A 58 -4.52 -13.72 -8.38
CA GLY A 58 -4.43 -12.94 -7.17
C GLY A 58 -5.00 -11.53 -7.38
N ILE A 59 -5.78 -11.06 -6.43
CA ILE A 59 -6.36 -9.72 -6.42
C ILE A 59 -5.85 -9.00 -5.18
N ALA A 60 -5.06 -7.97 -5.38
CA ALA A 60 -4.58 -7.04 -4.37
C ALA A 60 -5.35 -5.72 -4.52
N SER A 61 -6.25 -5.40 -3.57
CA SER A 61 -7.22 -4.31 -3.71
C SER A 61 -7.03 -3.21 -2.68
N PHE A 62 -7.29 -1.96 -3.08
CA PHE A 62 -7.53 -0.90 -2.10
C PHE A 62 -8.66 -1.29 -1.15
N GLY A 63 -8.60 -0.77 0.06
CA GLY A 63 -9.49 -1.10 1.15
C GLY A 63 -10.48 0.00 1.56
N PRO A 64 -11.12 -0.22 2.72
CA PRO A 64 -11.09 -1.44 3.53
C PRO A 64 -11.75 -2.64 2.84
N VAL A 65 -11.24 -3.84 3.06
CA VAL A 65 -11.77 -5.08 2.45
C VAL A 65 -12.11 -6.13 3.51
N ASP A 66 -13.06 -7.03 3.24
CA ASP A 66 -13.33 -8.16 4.11
C ASP A 66 -12.51 -9.38 3.65
N LEU A 67 -11.52 -9.76 4.47
CA LEU A 67 -10.61 -10.87 4.22
C LEU A 67 -10.94 -12.13 5.03
N ARG A 68 -12.00 -12.11 5.84
CA ARG A 68 -12.41 -13.26 6.65
C ARG A 68 -13.10 -14.30 5.78
N LYS A 69 -12.47 -15.44 5.59
CA LYS A 69 -12.97 -16.51 4.71
C LYS A 69 -14.32 -17.08 5.11
N ASP A 70 -14.70 -16.98 6.39
CA ASP A 70 -15.98 -17.39 6.97
C ASP A 70 -17.06 -16.32 6.90
N SER A 71 -16.71 -15.11 6.43
CA SER A 71 -17.66 -14.00 6.30
C SER A 71 -18.51 -14.13 5.03
N PRO A 72 -19.81 -13.83 5.09
CA PRO A 72 -20.66 -13.75 3.90
C PRO A 72 -20.24 -12.64 2.93
N THR A 73 -19.39 -11.72 3.37
CA THR A 73 -18.86 -10.61 2.56
C THR A 73 -17.36 -10.75 2.29
N TYR A 74 -16.81 -11.97 2.35
CA TYR A 74 -15.44 -12.23 1.95
C TYR A 74 -15.19 -11.77 0.51
N GLY A 75 -14.14 -10.98 0.30
CA GLY A 75 -13.82 -10.41 -1.02
C GLY A 75 -14.58 -9.13 -1.39
N TYR A 76 -15.32 -8.54 -0.44
CA TYR A 76 -15.97 -7.25 -0.64
C TYR A 76 -15.03 -6.09 -0.30
N VAL A 77 -15.07 -5.04 -1.13
CA VAL A 77 -14.65 -3.71 -0.72
C VAL A 77 -15.73 -3.14 0.18
N ARG A 78 -15.37 -2.70 1.39
CA ARG A 78 -16.32 -2.27 2.42
C ARG A 78 -16.59 -0.76 2.35
N LEU A 79 -16.66 -0.09 3.49
CA LEU A 79 -16.87 1.37 3.56
C LEU A 79 -15.64 2.10 3.01
N THR A 80 -15.74 2.65 1.82
CA THR A 80 -14.66 3.36 1.13
C THR A 80 -15.16 4.71 0.61
N PRO A 81 -14.33 5.76 0.56
CA PRO A 81 -14.68 7.01 -0.09
C PRO A 81 -14.74 6.93 -1.62
N LYS A 82 -14.27 5.81 -2.20
CA LYS A 82 -14.27 5.62 -3.66
C LYS A 82 -15.69 5.40 -4.17
N GLU A 83 -16.17 6.35 -4.99
CA GLU A 83 -17.53 6.32 -5.54
C GLU A 83 -17.81 5.03 -6.32
N GLY A 84 -18.94 4.38 -6.00
CA GLY A 84 -19.40 3.16 -6.64
C GLY A 84 -18.65 1.90 -6.25
N TRP A 85 -17.90 1.91 -5.12
CA TRP A 85 -17.19 0.75 -4.61
C TRP A 85 -17.63 0.33 -3.21
N GLU A 86 -18.41 1.15 -2.52
CA GLU A 86 -18.89 0.81 -1.18
C GLU A 86 -19.74 -0.47 -1.20
N ASN A 87 -19.41 -1.42 -0.31
CA ASN A 87 -20.03 -2.73 -0.18
C ASN A 87 -20.10 -3.52 -1.51
N THR A 88 -19.06 -3.43 -2.33
CA THR A 88 -18.97 -4.08 -3.63
C THR A 88 -18.32 -5.47 -3.51
N ASP A 89 -18.98 -6.48 -4.04
CA ASP A 89 -18.41 -7.82 -4.26
C ASP A 89 -17.37 -7.77 -5.40
N PHE A 90 -16.10 -7.75 -5.04
CA PHE A 90 -15.03 -7.70 -6.03
C PHE A 90 -14.52 -9.10 -6.41
N LEU A 91 -14.60 -10.07 -5.50
CA LEU A 91 -14.04 -11.41 -5.68
C LEU A 91 -14.94 -12.34 -6.51
N SER A 92 -16.24 -12.44 -6.18
CA SER A 92 -17.14 -13.44 -6.76
C SER A 92 -17.29 -13.37 -8.28
N PRO A 93 -17.23 -12.21 -8.97
CA PRO A 93 -17.24 -12.16 -10.42
C PRO A 93 -16.14 -12.99 -11.08
N PHE A 94 -14.93 -13.01 -10.49
CA PHE A 94 -13.80 -13.78 -11.00
C PHE A 94 -13.94 -15.28 -10.67
N VAL A 95 -14.38 -15.61 -9.45
CA VAL A 95 -14.64 -17.00 -9.05
C VAL A 95 -15.73 -17.65 -9.93
N LYS A 96 -16.75 -16.88 -10.31
CA LYS A 96 -17.85 -17.38 -11.19
C LYS A 96 -17.42 -17.54 -12.63
N GLU A 97 -16.56 -16.65 -13.14
CA GLU A 97 -16.12 -16.69 -14.54
C GLU A 97 -15.01 -17.71 -14.78
N PHE A 98 -14.09 -17.87 -13.83
CA PHE A 98 -12.90 -18.68 -13.99
C PHE A 98 -12.93 -19.90 -13.06
N SER A 99 -12.77 -21.09 -13.61
CA SER A 99 -12.66 -22.34 -12.84
C SER A 99 -11.23 -22.56 -12.31
N ILE A 100 -10.65 -21.55 -11.69
CA ILE A 100 -9.29 -21.52 -11.14
C ILE A 100 -9.32 -20.96 -9.72
N PRO A 101 -8.29 -21.22 -8.90
CA PRO A 101 -8.15 -20.56 -7.61
C PRO A 101 -8.05 -19.03 -7.78
N VAL A 102 -8.81 -18.29 -6.97
CA VAL A 102 -8.76 -16.82 -6.89
C VAL A 102 -8.55 -16.42 -5.43
N VAL A 103 -7.53 -15.62 -5.17
CA VAL A 103 -7.20 -15.12 -3.82
C VAL A 103 -7.32 -13.61 -3.79
N PHE A 104 -7.75 -13.10 -2.64
CA PHE A 104 -8.03 -11.69 -2.43
C PHE A 104 -7.31 -11.16 -1.19
N ASP A 105 -6.62 -10.02 -1.31
CA ASP A 105 -5.95 -9.32 -0.23
C ASP A 105 -5.93 -7.80 -0.49
N THR A 106 -5.32 -7.01 0.41
CA THR A 106 -5.11 -5.57 0.21
C THR A 106 -3.97 -5.29 -0.77
N ASP A 107 -4.02 -4.14 -1.44
CA ASP A 107 -2.98 -3.66 -2.34
C ASP A 107 -1.61 -3.53 -1.64
N VAL A 108 -1.60 -3.05 -0.40
CA VAL A 108 -0.38 -2.91 0.40
C VAL A 108 0.17 -4.24 0.91
N ASN A 109 -0.70 -5.22 1.19
CA ASN A 109 -0.26 -6.59 1.50
C ASN A 109 0.33 -7.25 0.25
N GLY A 110 -0.28 -7.06 -0.92
CA GLY A 110 0.34 -7.45 -2.18
C GLY A 110 1.71 -6.80 -2.36
N ALA A 111 1.82 -5.49 -2.18
CA ALA A 111 3.09 -4.78 -2.36
C ALA A 111 4.18 -5.24 -1.39
N VAL A 112 3.87 -5.41 -0.10
CA VAL A 112 4.88 -5.91 0.87
C VAL A 112 5.28 -7.35 0.56
N LEU A 113 4.34 -8.19 0.13
CA LEU A 113 4.62 -9.58 -0.26
C LEU A 113 5.56 -9.64 -1.47
N GLY A 114 5.29 -8.82 -2.49
CA GLY A 114 6.15 -8.69 -3.65
C GLY A 114 7.58 -8.28 -3.28
N GLU A 115 7.73 -7.22 -2.50
CA GLU A 115 9.03 -6.71 -2.06
C GLU A 115 9.76 -7.68 -1.10
N ALA A 116 9.04 -8.41 -0.25
CA ALA A 116 9.61 -9.37 0.66
C ALA A 116 10.14 -10.64 -0.04
N LEU A 117 9.52 -11.04 -1.14
CA LEU A 117 9.90 -12.26 -1.85
C LEU A 117 10.80 -11.98 -3.07
N HIS A 118 10.65 -10.82 -3.72
CA HIS A 118 11.33 -10.54 -5.00
C HIS A 118 12.03 -9.18 -5.05
N GLY A 119 11.89 -8.32 -4.03
CA GLY A 119 12.39 -6.95 -4.05
C GLY A 119 13.32 -6.62 -2.89
N GLY A 120 13.26 -5.36 -2.44
CA GLY A 120 14.18 -4.76 -1.48
C GLY A 120 14.15 -5.32 -0.07
N ALA A 121 13.13 -6.13 0.28
CA ALA A 121 13.05 -6.83 1.55
C ALA A 121 13.30 -8.35 1.44
N ARG A 122 13.85 -8.80 0.31
CA ARG A 122 14.30 -10.19 0.14
C ARG A 122 15.28 -10.56 1.26
N HIS A 123 15.07 -11.73 1.85
CA HIS A 123 15.83 -12.24 3.01
C HIS A 123 15.50 -11.57 4.37
N CYS A 124 14.55 -10.65 4.43
CA CYS A 124 14.04 -10.14 5.70
C CYS A 124 12.93 -11.05 6.23
N SER A 125 12.94 -11.31 7.53
CA SER A 125 11.86 -12.01 8.22
C SER A 125 10.68 -11.08 8.56
N SER A 126 10.94 -9.78 8.55
CA SER A 126 9.94 -8.74 8.78
C SER A 126 10.19 -7.50 7.92
N ALA A 127 9.13 -7.02 7.29
CA ALA A 127 9.16 -5.81 6.46
C ALA A 127 7.84 -5.06 6.51
N ILE A 128 7.89 -3.76 6.24
CA ILE A 128 6.71 -2.90 6.11
C ILE A 128 6.77 -2.23 4.75
N TYR A 129 5.64 -2.23 4.05
CA TYR A 129 5.44 -1.41 2.85
C TYR A 129 4.42 -0.32 3.16
N ILE A 130 4.78 0.91 2.87
CA ILE A 130 3.92 2.08 3.04
C ILE A 130 3.67 2.69 1.67
N THR A 131 2.41 2.81 1.26
CA THR A 131 2.06 3.60 0.08
C THR A 131 1.58 4.97 0.50
N VAL A 132 2.11 6.04 -0.12
CA VAL A 132 1.68 7.42 0.09
C VAL A 132 1.17 7.96 -1.25
N GLY A 133 -0.14 7.99 -1.38
CA GLY A 133 -0.82 8.37 -2.63
C GLY A 133 -2.12 9.13 -2.38
N THR A 134 -3.23 8.68 -2.94
CA THR A 134 -4.58 9.21 -2.66
C THR A 134 -4.97 9.01 -1.19
N GLY A 135 -4.50 7.92 -0.59
CA GLY A 135 -4.52 7.65 0.84
C GLY A 135 -3.14 7.19 1.31
N ILE A 136 -3.06 6.71 2.55
CA ILE A 136 -1.87 6.05 3.09
C ILE A 136 -2.26 4.65 3.55
N GLY A 137 -1.72 3.63 2.90
CA GLY A 137 -1.87 2.24 3.29
C GLY A 137 -0.56 1.66 3.84
N VAL A 138 -0.66 0.65 4.70
CA VAL A 138 0.50 -0.03 5.30
C VAL A 138 0.32 -1.53 5.24
N GLY A 139 1.16 -2.21 4.47
CA GLY A 139 1.27 -3.66 4.44
C GLY A 139 2.39 -4.11 5.39
N ILE A 140 2.13 -5.16 6.15
CA ILE A 140 3.06 -5.68 7.16
C ILE A 140 3.34 -7.16 6.88
N PHE A 141 4.60 -7.50 6.74
CA PHE A 141 5.09 -8.85 6.54
C PHE A 141 5.90 -9.29 7.74
N VAL A 142 5.57 -10.44 8.33
CA VAL A 142 6.24 -11.00 9.51
C VAL A 142 6.28 -12.52 9.40
N ASN A 143 7.45 -13.11 9.63
CA ASN A 143 7.64 -14.57 9.67
C ASN A 143 7.11 -15.30 8.43
N GLY A 144 7.34 -14.76 7.24
CA GLY A 144 6.99 -15.42 5.98
C GLY A 144 5.57 -15.17 5.49
N GLY A 145 4.78 -14.32 6.16
CA GLY A 145 3.40 -14.02 5.79
C GLY A 145 3.00 -12.57 6.03
N VAL A 146 1.95 -12.13 5.36
CA VAL A 146 1.32 -10.83 5.61
C VAL A 146 0.44 -10.89 6.86
N VAL A 147 0.36 -9.78 7.59
CA VAL A 147 -0.36 -9.71 8.85
C VAL A 147 -1.85 -9.51 8.59
N HIS A 148 -2.63 -10.47 9.10
CA HIS A 148 -4.08 -10.38 9.25
C HIS A 148 -4.46 -10.61 10.72
N GLY A 149 -5.59 -10.08 11.13
CA GLY A 149 -6.12 -10.24 12.49
C GLY A 149 -7.64 -10.18 12.49
N LEU A 150 -8.22 -9.32 13.34
CA LEU A 150 -9.65 -9.03 13.29
C LEU A 150 -10.07 -8.54 11.88
N LEU A 151 -9.24 -7.68 11.32
CA LEU A 151 -9.24 -7.21 9.94
C LEU A 151 -7.77 -7.13 9.47
N HIS A 152 -7.50 -6.49 8.34
CA HIS A 152 -6.15 -6.08 7.96
C HIS A 152 -5.72 -4.81 8.72
N PRO A 153 -4.41 -4.56 8.90
CA PRO A 153 -3.92 -3.33 9.50
C PRO A 153 -4.35 -2.09 8.69
N GLU A 154 -4.76 -1.06 9.41
CA GLU A 154 -5.11 0.26 8.88
C GLU A 154 -4.16 1.33 9.47
N ALA A 155 -2.86 1.03 9.44
CA ALA A 155 -1.84 1.85 10.09
C ALA A 155 -1.59 3.22 9.41
N GLY A 156 -2.15 3.46 8.21
CA GLY A 156 -2.27 4.81 7.66
C GLY A 156 -3.05 5.76 8.57
N HIS A 157 -3.90 5.21 9.43
CA HIS A 157 -4.68 5.97 10.41
C HIS A 157 -4.04 6.03 11.81
N LEU A 158 -2.77 5.69 11.97
CA LEU A 158 -2.04 5.95 13.20
C LEU A 158 -2.17 7.42 13.58
N ARG A 159 -2.39 7.66 14.88
CA ARG A 159 -2.50 9.01 15.41
C ARG A 159 -1.12 9.66 15.43
N VAL A 160 -1.03 10.86 14.88
CA VAL A 160 0.20 11.64 14.82
C VAL A 160 -0.01 13.00 15.52
N GLU A 161 1.05 13.54 16.12
CA GLU A 161 1.01 14.87 16.68
C GLU A 161 0.91 15.91 15.55
N ARG A 162 0.00 16.88 15.70
CA ARG A 162 -0.13 17.96 14.72
C ARG A 162 1.05 18.91 14.82
N HIS A 163 1.64 19.25 13.67
CA HIS A 163 2.74 20.21 13.62
C HIS A 163 2.32 21.53 14.24
N PRO A 164 3.17 22.22 15.05
CA PRO A 164 2.82 23.48 15.72
C PRO A 164 2.33 24.59 14.78
N LEU A 165 2.79 24.59 13.53
CA LEU A 165 2.39 25.55 12.49
C LEU A 165 1.20 25.08 11.65
N GLU A 166 0.62 23.91 11.94
CA GLU A 166 -0.47 23.35 11.15
C GLU A 166 -1.78 24.11 11.31
N ARG A 167 -2.32 24.59 10.19
CA ARG A 167 -3.61 25.29 10.11
C ARG A 167 -4.66 24.55 9.29
N TYR A 168 -4.22 23.59 8.49
CA TYR A 168 -5.12 22.74 7.70
C TYR A 168 -5.85 21.76 8.61
N ARG A 169 -7.17 21.59 8.39
CA ARG A 169 -7.97 20.70 9.23
C ARG A 169 -7.69 19.21 9.01
N GLY A 170 -7.18 18.85 7.85
CA GLY A 170 -7.00 17.47 7.43
C GLY A 170 -8.19 16.93 6.65
N CYS A 171 -7.95 15.91 5.80
CA CYS A 171 -8.96 15.33 4.92
C CYS A 171 -9.67 14.08 5.51
N CYS A 172 -9.14 13.46 6.56
CA CYS A 172 -9.78 12.32 7.21
C CYS A 172 -10.91 12.79 8.13
N ARG A 173 -12.13 12.35 7.86
CA ARG A 173 -13.33 12.68 8.65
C ARG A 173 -13.59 11.74 9.84
N PHE A 174 -12.86 10.64 9.93
CA PHE A 174 -13.07 9.62 10.97
C PHE A 174 -12.18 9.83 12.20
N HIS A 175 -10.92 10.21 11.98
CA HIS A 175 -9.91 10.31 13.04
C HIS A 175 -9.61 11.78 13.31
N CYS A 176 -10.51 12.44 14.07
CA CYS A 176 -10.46 13.85 14.38
C CYS A 176 -10.32 14.11 15.89
N ASP A 177 -9.77 15.27 16.22
CA ASP A 177 -9.83 15.83 17.58
C ASP A 177 -11.23 16.41 17.89
N GLU A 178 -11.41 16.92 19.11
CA GLU A 178 -12.68 17.54 19.55
C GLU A 178 -13.08 18.76 18.72
N LYS A 179 -12.14 19.38 18.00
CA LYS A 179 -12.37 20.54 17.13
C LYS A 179 -12.64 20.15 15.68
N GLY A 180 -12.66 18.84 15.39
CA GLY A 180 -12.87 18.30 14.04
C GLY A 180 -11.64 18.39 13.13
N ASN A 181 -10.44 18.50 13.69
CA ASN A 181 -9.21 18.42 12.92
C ASN A 181 -8.70 16.98 12.84
N SER A 182 -8.30 16.52 11.66
CA SER A 182 -7.66 15.22 11.52
C SER A 182 -6.40 15.10 12.37
N VAL A 183 -6.22 13.93 12.97
CA VAL A 183 -5.08 13.62 13.84
C VAL A 183 -4.41 12.30 13.44
N CYS A 184 -4.67 11.80 12.24
CA CYS A 184 -4.02 10.60 11.71
C CYS A 184 -3.07 10.93 10.57
N MET A 185 -2.12 10.03 10.33
CA MET A 185 -1.09 10.18 9.30
C MET A 185 -1.72 10.41 7.91
N GLU A 186 -2.67 9.59 7.49
CA GLU A 186 -3.35 9.76 6.21
C GLU A 186 -4.04 11.12 6.08
N GLY A 187 -4.80 11.52 7.09
CA GLY A 187 -5.55 12.78 7.08
C GLY A 187 -4.67 14.02 6.95
N LEU A 188 -3.38 13.90 7.24
CA LEU A 188 -2.42 15.01 7.25
C LEU A 188 -1.32 14.91 6.21
N ALA A 189 -1.05 13.70 5.65
CA ALA A 189 0.11 13.46 4.79
C ALA A 189 -0.21 12.70 3.48
N CYS A 190 -1.46 12.50 3.09
CA CYS A 190 -1.78 11.96 1.77
C CYS A 190 -1.75 13.04 0.67
N GLY A 191 -1.76 12.63 -0.59
CA GLY A 191 -1.75 13.56 -1.73
C GLY A 191 -2.87 14.62 -1.70
N PRO A 192 -4.14 14.26 -1.40
CA PRO A 192 -5.20 15.23 -1.15
C PRO A 192 -4.88 16.22 -0.03
N ALA A 193 -4.31 15.75 1.10
CA ALA A 193 -3.92 16.62 2.20
C ALA A 193 -2.89 17.68 1.78
N ILE A 194 -1.89 17.30 0.98
CA ILE A 194 -0.93 18.23 0.38
C ILE A 194 -1.66 19.26 -0.48
N SER A 195 -2.51 18.79 -1.40
CA SER A 195 -3.17 19.68 -2.36
C SER A 195 -4.14 20.67 -1.68
N GLU A 196 -4.90 20.22 -0.70
CA GLU A 196 -5.84 21.05 0.03
C GLU A 196 -5.15 22.05 0.98
N ARG A 197 -4.07 21.61 1.67
CA ARG A 197 -3.30 22.47 2.56
C ARG A 197 -2.65 23.64 1.83
N TRP A 198 -2.10 23.39 0.64
CA TRP A 198 -1.27 24.34 -0.09
C TRP A 198 -1.96 24.96 -1.32
N GLY A 199 -3.16 24.50 -1.66
CA GLY A 199 -3.93 24.99 -2.81
C GLY A 199 -3.34 24.63 -4.16
N ARG A 200 -2.37 23.70 -4.22
CA ARG A 200 -1.66 23.25 -5.43
C ARG A 200 -1.33 21.77 -5.31
N SER A 201 -1.17 21.10 -6.43
CA SER A 201 -0.72 19.70 -6.46
C SER A 201 0.73 19.56 -5.94
N GLY A 202 1.06 18.41 -5.34
CA GLY A 202 2.42 18.12 -4.90
C GLY A 202 3.46 18.28 -6.02
N LYS A 203 3.09 17.99 -7.26
CA LYS A 203 3.96 18.15 -8.44
C LYS A 203 4.32 19.62 -8.69
N GLU A 204 3.37 20.55 -8.52
CA GLU A 204 3.61 21.98 -8.65
C GLU A 204 4.40 22.56 -7.48
N LEU A 205 4.40 21.86 -6.35
CA LEU A 205 5.10 22.22 -5.12
C LEU A 205 6.49 21.62 -4.99
N SER A 206 6.99 20.92 -6.00
CA SER A 206 8.25 20.15 -5.94
C SER A 206 9.46 20.95 -5.47
N GLY A 207 9.52 22.25 -5.76
CA GLY A 207 10.60 23.14 -5.32
C GLY A 207 10.39 23.82 -3.97
N ASN A 208 9.28 23.57 -3.27
CA ASN A 208 8.97 24.22 -2.01
C ASN A 208 9.37 23.35 -0.81
N GLN A 209 10.48 23.68 -0.17
CA GLN A 209 11.05 22.90 0.92
C GLN A 209 10.10 22.80 2.12
N ASP A 210 9.39 23.87 2.50
CA ASP A 210 8.50 23.89 3.67
C ASP A 210 7.38 22.86 3.56
N VAL A 211 6.89 22.61 2.32
CA VAL A 211 5.88 21.60 2.04
C VAL A 211 6.40 20.21 2.42
N TRP A 212 7.60 19.89 1.96
CA TRP A 212 8.18 18.55 2.11
C TRP A 212 8.74 18.31 3.51
N GLU A 213 9.16 19.38 4.20
CA GLU A 213 9.50 19.31 5.63
C GLU A 213 8.27 18.96 6.48
N MET A 214 7.12 19.57 6.20
CA MET A 214 5.86 19.26 6.90
C MET A 214 5.35 17.87 6.56
N GLU A 215 5.46 17.46 5.31
CA GLU A 215 5.10 16.12 4.87
C GLU A 215 5.95 15.05 5.56
N ALA A 216 7.27 15.26 5.58
CA ALA A 216 8.21 14.38 6.27
C ALA A 216 7.96 14.31 7.78
N TYR A 217 7.51 15.40 8.40
CA TYR A 217 7.18 15.41 9.82
C TYR A 217 6.07 14.42 10.16
N TYR A 218 4.98 14.40 9.39
CA TYR A 218 3.87 13.50 9.64
C TYR A 218 4.19 12.05 9.29
N LEU A 219 4.84 11.82 8.15
CA LEU A 219 5.23 10.48 7.75
C LEU A 219 6.23 9.86 8.73
N ALA A 220 7.25 10.63 9.14
CA ALA A 220 8.25 10.16 10.11
C ALA A 220 7.63 9.84 11.47
N SER A 221 6.61 10.59 11.92
CA SER A 221 5.91 10.29 13.17
C SER A 221 5.30 8.88 13.14
N GLY A 222 4.46 8.59 12.14
CA GLY A 222 3.82 7.27 12.02
C GLY A 222 4.84 6.15 11.75
N ILE A 223 5.89 6.41 10.98
CA ILE A 223 6.97 5.44 10.73
C ILE A 223 7.72 5.12 12.03
N SER A 224 8.00 6.11 12.88
CA SER A 224 8.65 5.90 14.17
C SER A 224 7.80 5.02 15.09
N ASP A 225 6.47 5.22 15.11
CA ASP A 225 5.55 4.37 15.87
C ASP A 225 5.55 2.92 15.36
N LEU A 226 5.61 2.72 14.04
CA LEU A 226 5.73 1.39 13.44
C LEU A 226 7.06 0.72 13.79
N ILE A 227 8.17 1.45 13.80
CA ILE A 227 9.49 0.96 14.22
C ILE A 227 9.44 0.52 15.69
N LEU A 228 8.91 1.36 16.57
CA LEU A 228 8.83 1.07 18.01
C LEU A 228 7.88 -0.10 18.32
N THR A 229 6.88 -0.33 17.49
CA THR A 229 5.85 -1.36 17.72
C THR A 229 6.23 -2.71 17.12
N LEU A 230 6.76 -2.72 15.89
CA LEU A 230 6.95 -3.93 15.08
C LEU A 230 8.43 -4.31 14.91
N SER A 231 9.35 -3.36 15.14
CA SER A 231 10.79 -3.56 14.96
C SER A 231 11.14 -4.25 13.62
N PRO A 232 10.66 -3.73 12.46
CA PRO A 232 10.88 -4.38 11.18
C PRO A 232 12.36 -4.35 10.79
N GLU A 233 12.78 -5.33 9.98
CA GLU A 233 14.14 -5.35 9.42
C GLU A 233 14.28 -4.41 8.21
N LYS A 234 13.14 -4.04 7.57
CA LYS A 234 13.11 -3.17 6.40
C LYS A 234 11.81 -2.37 6.32
N ILE A 235 11.91 -1.12 5.91
CA ILE A 235 10.75 -0.28 5.59
C ILE A 235 10.86 0.19 4.14
N ILE A 236 9.81 -0.01 3.37
CA ILE A 236 9.73 0.36 1.96
C ILE A 236 8.63 1.39 1.82
N ILE A 237 8.92 2.54 1.22
CA ILE A 237 7.96 3.62 1.07
C ILE A 237 7.78 3.95 -0.40
N GLY A 238 6.58 3.68 -0.92
CA GLY A 238 6.19 3.93 -2.30
C GLY A 238 4.98 4.84 -2.42
N GLY A 239 4.38 4.86 -3.60
CA GLY A 239 3.23 5.69 -3.93
C GLY A 239 3.59 7.02 -4.58
N GLY A 240 2.58 7.68 -5.16
CA GLY A 240 2.80 8.85 -6.04
C GLY A 240 3.43 10.07 -5.36
N VAL A 241 3.21 10.25 -4.06
CA VAL A 241 3.82 11.35 -3.28
C VAL A 241 5.33 11.15 -3.15
N MET A 242 5.78 9.89 -3.07
CA MET A 242 7.21 9.55 -2.93
C MET A 242 8.05 9.80 -4.17
N HIS A 243 7.44 10.17 -5.31
CA HIS A 243 8.19 10.64 -6.49
C HIS A 243 8.90 11.97 -6.26
N GLN A 244 8.68 12.63 -5.13
CA GLN A 244 9.43 13.81 -4.71
C GLN A 244 10.81 13.42 -4.17
N PRO A 245 11.92 13.74 -4.87
CA PRO A 245 13.24 13.22 -4.50
C PRO A 245 13.75 13.65 -3.12
N SER A 246 13.33 14.85 -2.66
CA SER A 246 13.77 15.37 -1.36
C SER A 246 13.06 14.71 -0.17
N LEU A 247 11.90 14.04 -0.39
CA LEU A 247 11.05 13.58 0.71
C LEU A 247 11.66 12.42 1.48
N LEU A 248 12.17 11.41 0.80
CA LEU A 248 12.72 10.22 1.47
C LEU A 248 13.92 10.55 2.39
N PRO A 249 14.91 11.37 1.97
CA PRO A 249 15.97 11.84 2.87
C PRO A 249 15.46 12.60 4.09
N LEU A 250 14.42 13.44 3.92
CA LEU A 250 13.81 14.18 5.03
C LEU A 250 13.12 13.25 6.02
N ILE A 251 12.38 12.24 5.53
CA ILE A 251 11.76 11.21 6.37
C ILE A 251 12.81 10.49 7.21
N ARG A 252 13.89 10.00 6.59
CA ARG A 252 14.97 9.29 7.27
C ARG A 252 15.56 10.11 8.42
N LYS A 253 15.88 11.37 8.13
CA LYS A 253 16.40 12.30 9.14
C LYS A 253 15.44 12.47 10.30
N LYS A 254 14.17 12.73 10.01
CA LYS A 254 13.15 12.95 11.06
C LYS A 254 12.84 11.67 11.86
N VAL A 255 12.91 10.50 11.25
CA VAL A 255 12.79 9.22 11.97
C VAL A 255 13.94 9.07 12.99
N GLN A 256 15.18 9.36 12.59
CA GLN A 256 16.32 9.34 13.54
C GLN A 256 16.12 10.35 14.68
N GLU A 257 15.65 11.57 14.37
CA GLU A 257 15.32 12.60 15.36
C GLU A 257 14.24 12.12 16.34
N ASN A 258 13.14 11.50 15.83
CA ASN A 258 12.03 11.01 16.63
C ASN A 258 12.43 9.83 17.54
N LEU A 259 13.27 8.93 17.05
CA LEU A 259 13.75 7.78 17.84
C LEU A 259 14.75 8.21 18.93
N GLY A 260 15.35 9.40 18.83
CA GLY A 260 16.18 10.02 19.85
C GLY A 260 17.37 9.20 20.33
N GLY A 261 17.85 8.25 19.51
CA GLY A 261 18.94 7.36 19.87
C GLY A 261 18.58 6.29 20.92
N TYR A 262 17.30 6.10 21.23
CA TYR A 262 16.86 5.08 22.19
C TYR A 262 17.12 3.67 21.68
N ILE A 263 16.85 3.40 20.39
CA ILE A 263 17.18 2.13 19.76
C ILE A 263 18.58 2.25 19.18
N GLN A 264 19.54 1.58 19.77
CA GLN A 264 20.92 1.53 19.30
C GLN A 264 21.09 0.37 18.32
N ASN A 265 21.02 0.67 17.03
CA ASN A 265 21.18 -0.31 15.97
C ASN A 265 21.86 0.33 14.76
N GLU A 266 22.83 -0.40 14.17
CA GLU A 266 23.61 0.11 13.04
C GLU A 266 22.77 0.51 11.84
N ALA A 267 21.67 -0.23 11.57
CA ALA A 267 20.74 0.09 10.49
C ALA A 267 20.06 1.47 10.68
N LEU A 268 19.77 1.85 11.92
CA LEU A 268 19.14 3.15 12.23
C LEU A 268 20.17 4.28 12.36
N ASP A 269 21.35 3.96 12.89
CA ASP A 269 22.35 4.98 13.23
C ASP A 269 23.27 5.32 12.05
N LYS A 270 23.64 4.33 11.22
CA LYS A 270 24.65 4.47 10.16
C LYS A 270 24.13 4.17 8.75
N SER A 271 23.14 3.29 8.62
CA SER A 271 22.65 2.77 7.35
C SER A 271 21.14 2.98 7.17
N ILE A 272 20.62 4.12 7.65
CA ILE A 272 19.19 4.46 7.57
C ILE A 272 18.69 4.47 6.11
N ASP A 273 19.54 4.77 5.16
CA ASP A 273 19.26 4.77 3.73
C ASP A 273 19.12 3.37 3.12
N GLU A 274 19.68 2.36 3.77
CA GLU A 274 19.45 0.95 3.45
C GLU A 274 18.27 0.35 4.25
N TYR A 275 17.87 0.97 5.35
CA TYR A 275 16.78 0.52 6.21
C TYR A 275 15.42 1.03 5.75
N ILE A 276 15.32 2.32 5.40
CA ILE A 276 14.12 2.93 4.83
C ILE A 276 14.40 3.21 3.36
N ILE A 277 13.79 2.46 2.46
CA ILE A 277 14.10 2.47 1.03
C ILE A 277 12.88 2.78 0.15
N SER A 278 13.13 3.13 -1.10
CA SER A 278 12.11 3.10 -2.16
C SER A 278 11.86 1.66 -2.62
N PRO A 279 10.68 1.36 -3.22
CA PRO A 279 10.40 0.04 -3.78
C PRO A 279 11.45 -0.37 -4.83
N GLU A 280 12.07 -1.55 -4.66
CA GLU A 280 12.99 -2.11 -5.66
C GLU A 280 12.23 -2.58 -6.89
N LEU A 281 11.02 -3.13 -6.70
CA LEU A 281 10.12 -3.53 -7.79
C LEU A 281 9.38 -2.36 -8.45
N GLY A 282 9.57 -1.14 -7.93
CA GLY A 282 8.95 0.08 -8.43
C GLY A 282 7.43 -0.02 -8.49
N ASP A 283 6.86 0.40 -9.62
CA ASP A 283 5.41 0.38 -9.86
C ASP A 283 4.83 -1.04 -10.07
N ASN A 284 5.62 -2.09 -9.95
CA ASN A 284 5.15 -3.47 -10.11
C ASN A 284 5.05 -4.24 -8.78
N ALA A 285 5.39 -3.61 -7.64
CA ALA A 285 5.39 -4.30 -6.35
C ALA A 285 4.04 -4.96 -6.03
N GLY A 286 2.93 -4.23 -6.17
CA GLY A 286 1.59 -4.76 -5.93
C GLY A 286 1.18 -5.84 -6.94
N LEU A 287 1.52 -5.68 -8.22
CA LEU A 287 1.23 -6.67 -9.25
C LEU A 287 2.02 -7.98 -9.02
N ILE A 288 3.31 -7.88 -8.68
CA ILE A 288 4.16 -9.04 -8.38
C ILE A 288 3.66 -9.74 -7.12
N GLY A 289 3.25 -8.98 -6.10
CA GLY A 289 2.61 -9.54 -4.92
C GLY A 289 1.28 -10.23 -5.23
N ALA A 290 0.49 -9.71 -6.16
CA ALA A 290 -0.71 -10.39 -6.63
C ALA A 290 -0.39 -11.72 -7.33
N PHE A 291 0.72 -11.83 -8.07
CA PHE A 291 1.19 -13.11 -8.61
C PHE A 291 1.58 -14.08 -7.49
N GLU A 292 2.23 -13.61 -6.44
CA GLU A 292 2.56 -14.46 -5.29
C GLU A 292 1.32 -14.93 -4.54
N LEU A 293 0.32 -14.07 -4.33
CA LEU A 293 -0.98 -14.49 -3.79
C LEU A 293 -1.60 -15.61 -4.66
N ALA A 294 -1.58 -15.45 -5.99
CA ALA A 294 -2.07 -16.47 -6.92
C ALA A 294 -1.30 -17.79 -6.80
N LYS A 295 0.03 -17.75 -6.71
CA LYS A 295 0.91 -18.91 -6.56
C LYS A 295 0.61 -19.66 -5.27
N GLN A 296 0.55 -18.97 -4.13
CA GLN A 296 0.28 -19.55 -2.82
C GLN A 296 -1.08 -20.27 -2.76
N SER A 297 -2.06 -19.83 -3.53
CA SER A 297 -3.38 -20.49 -3.58
C SER A 297 -3.35 -21.90 -4.18
N ARG A 298 -2.27 -22.29 -4.84
CA ARG A 298 -2.07 -23.62 -5.45
C ARG A 298 -1.26 -24.58 -4.58
N GLU A 299 -0.55 -24.03 -3.60
CA GLU A 299 0.33 -24.79 -2.70
C GLU A 299 -0.42 -25.29 -1.45
N HIS A 300 -1.64 -24.82 -1.25
CA HIS A 300 -2.59 -25.20 -0.19
C HIS A 300 -3.87 -25.79 -0.75
#